data_503d293f462931898b8aed1bcef5c900
#
_entry.id   503d293f462931898b8aed1bcef5c900
#
_cell.length_a   1.000
_cell.length_b   1.000
_cell.length_c   1.000
_cell.angle_alpha   90.00
_cell.angle_beta   90.00
_cell.angle_gamma   90.00
#
_symmetry.space_group_name_H-M   'P 1'
#
loop_
_entity.id
_entity.type
_entity.pdbx_description
1 polymer ?
#
loop_
_entity_poly.entity_id
_entity_poly.type
_entity_poly.pdbx_seq_one_letter_code
_entity_poly.pdbx_strand_id
1 'polypeptide(L)'
;MKVKRFFSALLLLSVSIGVRCELYPDFSKMNFGCDGNSITSGNQWSKTVVDILGFATHHNVAVGSATWACYSDTQDYGSANFAGISDGWMPTNDKEELQKRHNNVAKVHIQKFIAEVDAGLFPEPDVFVFSMGTNDGNIGSAKEALKGKSLDNVDVTTMAGGARWAIQTIVERFPECMVFVCTPIQTSNENHNLQNEKKIEVLRELCKALSVQIIDCYSESGITEKLETSSGGRYLREGLHPKEEGQVRMGRYIAKEIRNNYY
;
A
#
# COMPACT_ATOMS: atom_id res chain seq x y z
N MET A 1 -63.17 -17.09 -56.68
CA MET A 1 -62.17 -16.04 -56.31
C MET A 1 -61.74 -16.29 -54.84
N LYS A 2 -60.52 -16.80 -54.63
CA LYS A 2 -59.99 -17.06 -53.28
C LYS A 2 -59.02 -15.95 -52.91
N VAL A 3 -59.37 -15.16 -51.90
CA VAL A 3 -58.53 -14.10 -51.38
C VAL A 3 -57.54 -14.74 -50.38
N LYS A 4 -56.25 -14.74 -50.72
CA LYS A 4 -55.19 -15.14 -49.80
C LYS A 4 -54.89 -13.95 -48.85
N ARG A 5 -55.11 -14.16 -47.54
CA ARG A 5 -54.64 -13.23 -46.50
C ARG A 5 -53.18 -13.51 -46.23
N PHE A 6 -52.29 -12.55 -46.51
CA PHE A 6 -50.91 -12.51 -46.03
C PHE A 6 -50.90 -11.99 -44.61
N PHE A 7 -50.51 -12.86 -43.65
CA PHE A 7 -50.13 -12.41 -42.31
C PHE A 7 -48.64 -12.04 -42.34
N SER A 8 -48.33 -10.75 -42.27
CA SER A 8 -46.97 -10.27 -41.99
C SER A 8 -46.73 -10.39 -40.47
N ALA A 9 -45.93 -11.38 -40.07
CA ALA A 9 -45.43 -11.42 -38.71
C ALA A 9 -44.29 -10.41 -38.59
N LEU A 10 -44.54 -9.31 -37.87
CA LEU A 10 -43.53 -8.32 -37.47
C LEU A 10 -42.80 -8.86 -36.25
N LEU A 11 -41.60 -9.41 -36.47
CA LEU A 11 -40.71 -9.88 -35.39
C LEU A 11 -40.07 -8.64 -34.73
N LEU A 12 -40.62 -8.21 -33.60
CA LEU A 12 -40.00 -7.22 -32.72
C LEU A 12 -38.79 -7.85 -32.03
N LEU A 13 -37.59 -7.61 -32.58
CA LEU A 13 -36.34 -7.86 -31.86
C LEU A 13 -36.22 -6.81 -30.76
N SER A 14 -36.61 -7.15 -29.55
CA SER A 14 -36.24 -6.38 -28.34
C SER A 14 -34.74 -6.64 -28.06
N VAL A 15 -33.88 -5.77 -28.54
CA VAL A 15 -32.50 -5.69 -28.07
C VAL A 15 -32.54 -5.11 -26.66
N SER A 16 -32.57 -5.95 -25.64
CA SER A 16 -32.30 -5.54 -24.28
C SER A 16 -30.81 -5.18 -24.20
N ILE A 17 -30.51 -3.91 -24.35
CA ILE A 17 -29.22 -3.35 -23.95
C ILE A 17 -29.22 -3.44 -22.42
N GLY A 18 -28.70 -4.56 -21.90
CA GLY A 18 -28.38 -4.69 -20.49
C GLY A 18 -27.26 -3.69 -20.18
N VAL A 19 -27.63 -2.50 -19.75
CA VAL A 19 -26.70 -1.61 -19.06
C VAL A 19 -26.31 -2.35 -17.79
N ARG A 20 -25.19 -3.08 -17.80
CA ARG A 20 -24.51 -3.46 -16.58
C ARG A 20 -24.04 -2.15 -15.94
N CYS A 21 -24.86 -1.62 -15.06
CA CYS A 21 -24.40 -0.65 -14.08
C CYS A 21 -23.45 -1.45 -13.19
N GLU A 22 -22.16 -1.46 -13.51
CA GLU A 22 -21.15 -1.85 -12.53
C GLU A 22 -21.30 -0.84 -11.40
N LEU A 23 -21.85 -1.30 -10.30
CA LEU A 23 -21.96 -0.51 -9.07
C LEU A 23 -20.55 -0.37 -8.51
N TYR A 24 -19.79 0.58 -9.06
CA TYR A 24 -18.56 1.00 -8.41
C TYR A 24 -18.92 1.63 -7.07
N PRO A 25 -18.16 1.36 -6.01
CA PRO A 25 -18.40 1.97 -4.72
C PRO A 25 -18.30 3.49 -4.82
N ASP A 26 -19.11 4.18 -4.01
CA ASP A 26 -19.06 5.64 -3.91
C ASP A 26 -17.91 6.05 -2.98
N PHE A 27 -16.71 6.11 -3.52
CA PHE A 27 -15.50 6.48 -2.77
C PHE A 27 -15.59 7.87 -2.12
N SER A 28 -16.52 8.75 -2.56
CA SER A 28 -16.69 10.07 -1.97
C SER A 28 -17.21 10.06 -0.54
N LYS A 29 -17.67 8.91 -0.06
CA LYS A 29 -18.10 8.66 1.32
C LYS A 29 -17.11 7.84 2.13
N MET A 30 -16.01 7.46 1.52
CA MET A 30 -15.01 6.55 2.08
C MET A 30 -13.75 7.29 2.51
N ASN A 31 -13.09 6.73 3.50
CA ASN A 31 -11.89 7.28 4.13
C ASN A 31 -10.66 6.49 3.68
N PHE A 32 -9.63 7.21 3.25
CA PHE A 32 -8.39 6.62 2.77
C PHE A 32 -7.27 6.78 3.79
N GLY A 33 -6.67 5.67 4.21
CA GLY A 33 -5.46 5.63 5.02
C GLY A 33 -4.28 5.05 4.24
N CYS A 34 -3.07 5.48 4.54
CA CYS A 34 -1.87 4.84 4.01
C CYS A 34 -0.65 4.98 4.91
N ASP A 35 0.27 4.03 4.76
CA ASP A 35 1.59 4.03 5.37
C ASP A 35 2.66 3.65 4.33
N GLY A 36 3.90 4.03 4.60
CA GLY A 36 5.04 3.76 3.71
C GLY A 36 6.32 4.46 4.12
N ASN A 37 7.25 4.49 3.19
CA ASN A 37 8.55 5.12 3.36
C ASN A 37 8.66 6.47 2.61
N SER A 38 9.88 6.89 2.22
CA SER A 38 10.15 8.13 1.50
C SER A 38 9.36 8.28 0.17
N ILE A 39 8.97 7.18 -0.47
CA ILE A 39 8.17 7.19 -1.70
C ILE A 39 6.73 7.63 -1.39
N THR A 40 6.26 7.39 -0.16
CA THR A 40 4.89 7.68 0.31
C THR A 40 4.79 8.95 1.14
N SER A 41 5.82 9.30 1.92
CA SER A 41 5.79 10.41 2.88
C SER A 41 5.51 11.78 2.25
N GLY A 42 5.85 11.96 0.96
CA GLY A 42 5.56 13.19 0.21
C GLY A 42 4.10 13.36 -0.24
N ASN A 43 3.20 12.45 0.08
CA ASN A 43 1.76 12.47 -0.27
C ASN A 43 1.42 12.46 -1.76
N GLN A 44 2.35 12.40 -2.69
CA GLN A 44 2.06 12.65 -4.11
C GLN A 44 1.25 11.54 -4.76
N TRP A 45 1.69 10.27 -4.67
CA TRP A 45 0.94 9.17 -5.24
C TRP A 45 -0.37 8.94 -4.49
N SER A 46 -0.36 9.02 -3.15
CA SER A 46 -1.55 8.80 -2.33
C SER A 46 -2.60 9.89 -2.55
N LYS A 47 -2.17 11.16 -2.66
CA LYS A 47 -3.07 12.25 -3.08
C LYS A 47 -3.62 12.02 -4.48
N THR A 48 -2.83 11.53 -5.44
CA THR A 48 -3.31 11.18 -6.78
C THR A 48 -4.41 10.11 -6.72
N VAL A 49 -4.27 9.11 -5.85
CA VAL A 49 -5.32 8.09 -5.61
C VAL A 49 -6.59 8.75 -5.08
N VAL A 50 -6.47 9.57 -4.04
CA VAL A 50 -7.59 10.28 -3.43
C VAL A 50 -8.31 11.17 -4.45
N ASP A 51 -7.57 11.94 -5.23
CA ASP A 51 -8.13 12.85 -6.25
C ASP A 51 -8.86 12.07 -7.37
N ILE A 52 -8.32 10.92 -7.82
CA ILE A 52 -8.92 10.12 -8.90
C ILE A 52 -10.18 9.37 -8.45
N LEU A 53 -10.15 8.80 -7.25
CA LEU A 53 -11.27 8.02 -6.72
C LEU A 53 -12.28 8.88 -5.98
N GLY A 54 -11.88 10.07 -5.52
CA GLY A 54 -12.73 11.04 -4.85
C GLY A 54 -12.94 10.74 -3.36
N PHE A 55 -11.99 10.08 -2.69
CA PHE A 55 -12.10 9.78 -1.25
C PHE A 55 -12.40 11.01 -0.40
N ALA A 56 -13.23 10.82 0.63
CA ALA A 56 -13.63 11.90 1.55
C ALA A 56 -12.46 12.41 2.41
N THR A 57 -11.55 11.52 2.79
CA THR A 57 -10.39 11.87 3.64
C THR A 57 -9.10 11.25 3.12
N HIS A 58 -7.97 11.79 3.60
CA HIS A 58 -6.63 11.30 3.32
C HIS A 58 -5.78 11.34 4.60
N HIS A 59 -5.49 10.18 5.17
CA HIS A 59 -4.64 10.04 6.35
C HIS A 59 -3.37 9.26 6.02
N ASN A 60 -2.24 9.94 5.91
CA ASN A 60 -0.93 9.37 5.60
C ASN A 60 0.00 9.46 6.82
N VAL A 61 0.46 8.32 7.33
CA VAL A 61 1.39 8.24 8.47
C VAL A 61 2.82 7.87 8.06
N ALA A 62 3.08 7.77 6.75
CA ALA A 62 4.40 7.42 6.21
C ALA A 62 5.49 8.43 6.57
N VAL A 63 6.68 7.93 6.88
CA VAL A 63 7.89 8.72 7.13
C VAL A 63 9.03 8.23 6.23
N GLY A 64 9.88 9.12 5.77
CA GLY A 64 11.06 8.75 4.97
C GLY A 64 11.93 7.71 5.69
N SER A 65 12.61 6.86 4.93
CA SER A 65 13.47 5.76 5.45
C SER A 65 12.77 4.65 6.24
N ALA A 66 11.45 4.68 6.41
CA ALA A 66 10.72 3.65 7.16
C ALA A 66 10.91 2.24 6.62
N THR A 67 10.86 1.26 7.52
CA THR A 67 10.94 -0.19 7.25
C THR A 67 9.75 -0.93 7.83
N TRP A 68 9.44 -2.12 7.29
CA TRP A 68 8.56 -3.08 7.96
C TRP A 68 9.18 -3.60 9.24
N ALA A 69 10.47 -3.98 9.16
CA ALA A 69 11.22 -4.54 10.27
C ALA A 69 11.47 -3.50 11.36
N CYS A 70 11.21 -3.88 12.61
CA CYS A 70 11.64 -3.13 13.78
C CYS A 70 13.14 -3.32 14.04
N TYR A 71 13.77 -2.37 14.73
CA TYR A 71 15.13 -2.52 15.24
C TYR A 71 15.15 -3.41 16.50
N SER A 72 14.05 -3.45 17.24
CA SER A 72 13.81 -4.36 18.37
C SER A 72 12.32 -4.63 18.54
N ASP A 73 11.97 -5.68 19.27
CA ASP A 73 10.59 -6.04 19.62
C ASP A 73 9.93 -5.07 20.61
N THR A 74 10.74 -4.27 21.33
CA THR A 74 10.29 -3.34 22.38
C THR A 74 9.84 -1.98 21.87
N GLN A 75 9.87 -1.75 20.56
CA GLN A 75 9.45 -0.48 19.95
C GLN A 75 7.93 -0.36 19.93
N ASP A 76 7.39 0.61 20.66
CA ASP A 76 5.96 0.89 20.79
C ASP A 76 5.66 2.38 20.82
N TYR A 77 4.60 2.79 20.09
CA TYR A 77 4.03 4.13 20.19
C TYR A 77 3.39 4.34 21.57
N GLY A 78 3.67 5.48 22.19
CA GLY A 78 3.10 5.80 23.51
C GLY A 78 3.78 5.10 24.68
N SER A 79 4.84 4.30 24.46
CA SER A 79 5.67 3.80 25.57
C SER A 79 6.39 4.93 26.28
N ALA A 80 6.81 4.70 27.54
CA ALA A 80 7.56 5.69 28.33
C ALA A 80 8.87 6.15 27.64
N ASN A 81 9.39 5.36 26.71
CA ASN A 81 10.63 5.65 25.97
C ASN A 81 10.36 6.15 24.54
N PHE A 82 9.10 6.43 24.19
CA PHE A 82 8.78 6.93 22.86
C PHE A 82 9.20 8.40 22.71
N ALA A 83 10.27 8.62 21.95
CA ALA A 83 10.83 9.95 21.69
C ALA A 83 10.23 10.65 20.44
N GLY A 84 9.33 9.99 19.71
CA GLY A 84 8.81 10.44 18.43
C GLY A 84 9.32 9.58 17.27
N ILE A 85 9.01 10.00 16.04
CA ILE A 85 9.43 9.36 14.79
C ILE A 85 10.18 10.38 13.95
N SER A 86 11.30 10.01 13.33
CA SER A 86 12.00 10.86 12.37
C SER A 86 12.56 10.06 11.18
N ASP A 87 12.80 10.78 10.06
CA ASP A 87 13.49 10.25 8.89
C ASP A 87 14.97 9.99 9.19
N GLY A 88 15.44 8.80 8.88
CA GLY A 88 16.74 8.27 9.27
C GLY A 88 17.91 8.53 8.34
N TRP A 89 17.75 9.29 7.25
CA TRP A 89 18.75 9.35 6.17
C TRP A 89 20.02 10.16 6.48
N MET A 90 19.96 11.14 7.39
CA MET A 90 21.14 11.94 7.75
C MET A 90 21.91 11.32 8.92
N PRO A 91 23.25 11.21 8.86
CA PRO A 91 24.04 10.74 10.00
C PRO A 91 23.83 11.59 11.26
N THR A 92 23.74 10.95 12.42
CA THR A 92 23.64 11.63 13.72
C THR A 92 24.31 10.82 14.82
N ASN A 93 24.84 11.52 15.83
CA ASN A 93 25.30 10.94 17.10
C ASN A 93 24.37 11.33 18.27
N ASP A 94 23.30 12.05 18.01
CA ASP A 94 22.29 12.41 18.99
C ASP A 94 21.47 11.19 19.36
N LYS A 95 21.44 10.85 20.65
CA LYS A 95 20.76 9.66 21.15
C LYS A 95 19.24 9.74 21.04
N GLU A 96 18.66 10.91 21.23
CA GLU A 96 17.22 11.11 21.08
C GLU A 96 16.82 10.97 19.62
N GLU A 97 17.59 11.57 18.73
CA GLU A 97 17.36 11.45 17.30
C GLU A 97 17.54 10.01 16.80
N LEU A 98 18.53 9.27 17.32
CA LEU A 98 18.67 7.83 17.02
C LEU A 98 17.44 7.04 17.50
N GLN A 99 16.89 7.35 18.67
CA GLN A 99 15.67 6.72 19.16
C GLN A 99 14.45 7.01 18.25
N LYS A 100 14.29 8.27 17.82
CA LYS A 100 13.22 8.64 16.86
C LYS A 100 13.32 7.87 15.55
N ARG A 101 14.55 7.66 15.06
CA ARG A 101 14.79 6.84 13.83
C ARG A 101 14.50 5.38 14.03
N HIS A 102 14.85 4.83 15.18
CA HIS A 102 14.51 3.45 15.52
C HIS A 102 12.99 3.25 15.59
N ASN A 103 12.23 4.28 15.95
CA ASN A 103 10.76 4.26 15.95
C ASN A 103 10.15 4.42 14.56
N ASN A 104 10.95 4.67 13.52
CA ASN A 104 10.49 4.83 12.14
C ASN A 104 10.25 3.48 11.46
N VAL A 105 9.28 2.75 11.93
CA VAL A 105 8.95 1.37 11.54
C VAL A 105 7.44 1.16 11.47
N ALA A 106 6.98 0.24 10.61
CA ALA A 106 5.55 0.01 10.38
C ALA A 106 4.75 -0.23 11.66
N LYS A 107 5.28 -1.01 12.62
CA LYS A 107 4.61 -1.25 13.90
C LYS A 107 4.24 0.05 14.61
N VAL A 108 5.19 0.96 14.76
CA VAL A 108 4.99 2.24 15.46
C VAL A 108 4.08 3.18 14.67
N HIS A 109 4.20 3.19 13.34
CA HIS A 109 3.31 3.97 12.47
C HIS A 109 1.85 3.53 12.61
N ILE A 110 1.59 2.22 12.61
CA ILE A 110 0.24 1.69 12.71
C ILE A 110 -0.34 1.92 14.11
N GLN A 111 0.46 1.79 15.17
CA GLN A 111 0.02 2.16 16.52
C GLN A 111 -0.34 3.64 16.62
N LYS A 112 0.47 4.54 16.01
CA LYS A 112 0.16 5.96 15.91
C LYS A 112 -1.11 6.21 15.12
N PHE A 113 -1.27 5.58 13.96
CA PHE A 113 -2.48 5.68 13.13
C PHE A 113 -3.74 5.33 13.93
N ILE A 114 -3.72 4.20 14.64
CA ILE A 114 -4.84 3.75 15.48
C ILE A 114 -5.12 4.76 16.60
N ALA A 115 -4.07 5.24 17.28
CA ALA A 115 -4.23 6.23 18.34
C ALA A 115 -4.85 7.55 17.85
N GLU A 116 -4.53 7.98 16.62
CA GLU A 116 -5.12 9.17 16.01
C GLU A 116 -6.60 8.95 15.63
N VAL A 117 -6.95 7.75 15.17
CA VAL A 117 -8.36 7.37 14.93
C VAL A 117 -9.14 7.28 16.25
N ASP A 118 -8.60 6.61 17.27
CA ASP A 118 -9.21 6.48 18.59
C ASP A 118 -9.41 7.83 19.29
N ALA A 119 -8.54 8.79 19.04
CA ALA A 119 -8.66 10.16 19.51
C ALA A 119 -9.67 11.02 18.69
N GLY A 120 -10.28 10.45 17.65
CA GLY A 120 -11.22 11.15 16.76
C GLY A 120 -10.58 12.22 15.88
N LEU A 121 -9.26 12.19 15.69
CA LEU A 121 -8.54 13.12 14.80
C LEU A 121 -8.78 12.75 13.32
N PHE A 122 -8.97 11.48 13.04
CA PHE A 122 -9.31 10.95 11.73
C PHE A 122 -10.42 9.89 11.86
N PRO A 123 -11.27 9.71 10.83
CA PRO A 123 -12.23 8.61 10.80
C PRO A 123 -11.52 7.26 10.58
N GLU A 124 -12.23 6.16 10.88
CA GLU A 124 -11.79 4.81 10.52
C GLU A 124 -11.61 4.70 9.00
N PRO A 125 -10.57 3.99 8.52
CA PRO A 125 -10.34 3.85 7.10
C PRO A 125 -11.28 2.82 6.48
N ASP A 126 -11.85 3.11 5.31
CA ASP A 126 -12.52 2.15 4.45
C ASP A 126 -11.52 1.46 3.51
N VAL A 127 -10.44 2.15 3.16
CA VAL A 127 -9.32 1.63 2.38
C VAL A 127 -8.00 2.00 3.06
N PHE A 128 -7.12 1.01 3.25
CA PHE A 128 -5.77 1.23 3.75
C PHE A 128 -4.71 0.66 2.80
N VAL A 129 -3.71 1.46 2.43
CA VAL A 129 -2.66 1.06 1.50
C VAL A 129 -1.30 1.12 2.15
N PHE A 130 -0.60 -0.01 2.20
CA PHE A 130 0.82 -0.06 2.54
C PHE A 130 1.68 0.06 1.28
N SER A 131 2.69 0.94 1.30
CA SER A 131 3.69 1.06 0.22
C SER A 131 5.09 1.17 0.84
N MET A 132 5.65 0.02 1.21
CA MET A 132 6.86 -0.11 2.00
C MET A 132 7.71 -1.31 1.53
N GLY A 133 8.92 -1.49 2.05
CA GLY A 133 9.79 -2.64 1.77
C GLY A 133 11.12 -2.28 1.09
N THR A 134 11.20 -1.12 0.43
CA THR A 134 12.42 -0.67 -0.25
C THR A 134 13.65 -0.67 0.67
N ASN A 135 13.48 -0.22 1.93
CA ASN A 135 14.57 0.01 2.89
C ASN A 135 14.91 -1.22 3.75
N ASP A 136 14.10 -2.27 3.70
CA ASP A 136 14.29 -3.44 4.55
C ASP A 136 15.54 -4.24 4.16
N GLY A 137 16.36 -4.59 5.15
CA GLY A 137 17.56 -5.42 5.00
C GLY A 137 17.37 -6.86 5.48
N ASN A 138 16.73 -7.06 6.65
CA ASN A 138 16.46 -8.37 7.22
C ASN A 138 15.11 -8.89 6.74
N ILE A 139 15.09 -9.66 5.65
CA ILE A 139 13.84 -10.05 4.98
C ILE A 139 13.03 -11.05 5.81
N GLY A 140 13.67 -12.05 6.42
CA GLY A 140 12.97 -13.18 7.05
C GLY A 140 12.21 -14.06 6.04
N SER A 141 11.23 -14.82 6.50
CA SER A 141 10.35 -15.62 5.62
C SER A 141 8.89 -15.54 6.04
N ALA A 142 7.98 -15.58 5.08
CA ALA A 142 6.54 -15.62 5.33
C ALA A 142 6.15 -16.84 6.18
N LYS A 143 6.78 -18.00 5.95
CA LYS A 143 6.53 -19.22 6.72
C LYS A 143 6.80 -19.05 8.20
N GLU A 144 7.93 -18.43 8.58
CA GLU A 144 8.24 -18.16 9.98
C GLU A 144 7.32 -17.08 10.56
N ALA A 145 7.12 -16.01 9.82
CA ALA A 145 6.23 -14.94 10.23
C ALA A 145 4.78 -15.41 10.47
N LEU A 146 4.30 -16.40 9.73
CA LEU A 146 2.93 -16.95 9.83
C LEU A 146 2.80 -18.06 10.88
N LYS A 147 3.86 -18.41 11.62
CA LYS A 147 3.76 -19.37 12.72
C LYS A 147 2.89 -18.82 13.86
N GLY A 148 1.96 -19.64 14.32
CA GLY A 148 1.04 -19.28 15.39
C GLY A 148 -0.05 -18.30 14.95
N LYS A 149 -1.04 -18.08 15.82
CA LYS A 149 -2.19 -17.20 15.55
C LYS A 149 -2.04 -15.81 16.17
N SER A 150 -1.36 -15.71 17.34
CA SER A 150 -1.15 -14.44 18.04
C SER A 150 -0.05 -13.62 17.39
N LEU A 151 -0.22 -12.30 17.39
CA LEU A 151 0.80 -11.34 17.00
C LEU A 151 1.89 -11.16 18.07
N ASP A 152 1.65 -11.57 19.32
CA ASP A 152 2.60 -11.40 20.45
C ASP A 152 3.91 -12.17 20.25
N ASN A 153 3.87 -13.23 19.44
CA ASN A 153 5.03 -14.09 19.18
C ASN A 153 5.62 -13.90 17.76
N VAL A 154 5.23 -12.86 17.06
CA VAL A 154 5.77 -12.55 15.73
C VAL A 154 7.12 -11.86 15.90
N ASP A 155 8.15 -12.37 15.24
CA ASP A 155 9.46 -11.71 15.18
C ASP A 155 9.40 -10.47 14.28
N VAL A 156 9.00 -9.35 14.86
CA VAL A 156 8.88 -8.05 14.17
C VAL A 156 10.22 -7.47 13.76
N THR A 157 11.35 -8.07 14.13
CA THR A 157 12.68 -7.59 13.70
C THR A 157 13.05 -8.04 12.28
N THR A 158 12.19 -8.84 11.65
CA THR A 158 12.27 -9.17 10.23
C THR A 158 11.22 -8.41 9.42
N MET A 159 11.48 -8.16 8.12
CA MET A 159 10.51 -7.57 7.21
C MET A 159 9.20 -8.38 7.17
N ALA A 160 9.33 -9.71 7.08
CA ALA A 160 8.17 -10.61 7.05
C ALA A 160 7.31 -10.50 8.32
N GLY A 161 7.96 -10.47 9.49
CA GLY A 161 7.24 -10.35 10.76
C GLY A 161 6.64 -8.98 10.99
N GLY A 162 7.38 -7.91 10.70
CA GLY A 162 6.86 -6.54 10.77
C GLY A 162 5.68 -6.31 9.82
N ALA A 163 5.77 -6.80 8.57
CA ALA A 163 4.70 -6.74 7.60
C ALA A 163 3.45 -7.52 8.06
N ARG A 164 3.63 -8.77 8.53
CA ARG A 164 2.52 -9.53 9.10
C ARG A 164 1.85 -8.77 10.24
N TRP A 165 2.65 -8.27 11.19
CA TRP A 165 2.13 -7.56 12.36
C TRP A 165 1.28 -6.35 11.94
N ALA A 166 1.82 -5.50 11.08
CA ALA A 166 1.16 -4.27 10.67
C ALA A 166 -0.12 -4.54 9.85
N ILE A 167 -0.07 -5.45 8.87
CA ILE A 167 -1.20 -5.81 8.02
C ILE A 167 -2.32 -6.43 8.86
N GLN A 168 -1.99 -7.44 9.68
CA GLN A 168 -2.99 -8.14 10.49
C GLN A 168 -3.60 -7.22 11.55
N THR A 169 -2.83 -6.29 12.13
CA THR A 169 -3.34 -5.30 13.08
C THR A 169 -4.40 -4.40 12.44
N ILE A 170 -4.19 -3.92 11.21
CA ILE A 170 -5.21 -3.11 10.50
C ILE A 170 -6.44 -3.94 10.20
N VAL A 171 -6.27 -5.17 9.68
CA VAL A 171 -7.40 -6.06 9.36
C VAL A 171 -8.23 -6.41 10.60
N GLU A 172 -7.59 -6.66 11.75
CA GLU A 172 -8.29 -7.00 13.00
C GLU A 172 -8.95 -5.77 13.64
N ARG A 173 -8.32 -4.60 13.58
CA ARG A 173 -8.85 -3.36 14.18
C ARG A 173 -9.97 -2.74 13.35
N PHE A 174 -9.90 -2.86 12.03
CA PHE A 174 -10.85 -2.28 11.08
C PHE A 174 -11.36 -3.37 10.12
N PRO A 175 -12.26 -4.27 10.55
CA PRO A 175 -12.63 -5.46 9.78
C PRO A 175 -13.39 -5.15 8.48
N GLU A 176 -13.99 -3.96 8.35
CA GLU A 176 -14.64 -3.50 7.11
C GLU A 176 -13.65 -2.78 6.16
N CYS A 177 -12.41 -2.54 6.60
CA CYS A 177 -11.40 -1.87 5.79
C CYS A 177 -10.80 -2.82 4.76
N MET A 178 -10.81 -2.40 3.50
CA MET A 178 -10.03 -3.10 2.47
C MET A 178 -8.56 -2.71 2.53
N VAL A 179 -7.72 -3.69 2.79
CA VAL A 179 -6.28 -3.51 2.90
C VAL A 179 -5.58 -3.91 1.61
N PHE A 180 -4.70 -3.04 1.12
CA PHE A 180 -3.85 -3.27 -0.03
C PHE A 180 -2.38 -3.14 0.35
N VAL A 181 -1.54 -3.97 -0.26
CA VAL A 181 -0.08 -3.88 -0.11
C VAL A 181 0.56 -3.67 -1.48
N CYS A 182 1.20 -2.53 -1.67
CA CYS A 182 1.97 -2.26 -2.87
C CYS A 182 3.35 -2.92 -2.78
N THR A 183 3.78 -3.60 -3.85
CA THR A 183 5.16 -4.02 -3.97
C THR A 183 6.09 -2.80 -4.12
N PRO A 184 7.36 -2.85 -3.68
CA PRO A 184 8.36 -1.87 -4.07
C PRO A 184 8.40 -1.69 -5.59
N ILE A 185 8.67 -0.47 -6.07
CA ILE A 185 8.88 -0.21 -7.50
C ILE A 185 10.29 -0.65 -7.94
N GLN A 186 10.49 -0.80 -9.25
CA GLN A 186 11.85 -0.97 -9.79
C GLN A 186 12.67 0.31 -9.62
N THR A 187 13.96 0.14 -9.44
CA THR A 187 14.98 1.21 -9.37
C THR A 187 15.91 1.13 -10.58
N SER A 188 16.80 2.10 -10.75
CA SER A 188 17.85 2.02 -11.77
C SER A 188 19.01 1.06 -11.41
N ASN A 189 18.97 0.43 -10.23
CA ASN A 189 20.02 -0.44 -9.71
C ASN A 189 19.57 -1.90 -9.72
N GLU A 190 20.20 -2.73 -10.56
CA GLU A 190 19.90 -4.15 -10.71
C GLU A 190 20.00 -4.92 -9.38
N ASN A 191 21.05 -4.69 -8.59
CA ASN A 191 21.21 -5.40 -7.31
C ASN A 191 20.12 -5.04 -6.32
N HIS A 192 19.66 -3.79 -6.32
CA HIS A 192 18.52 -3.37 -5.49
C HIS A 192 17.23 -4.06 -5.96
N ASN A 193 17.03 -4.17 -7.26
CA ASN A 193 15.87 -4.86 -7.84
C ASN A 193 15.88 -6.35 -7.50
N LEU A 194 17.01 -7.04 -7.57
CA LEU A 194 17.15 -8.42 -7.12
C LEU A 194 16.80 -8.63 -5.63
N GLN A 195 17.10 -7.66 -4.75
CA GLN A 195 16.66 -7.71 -3.37
C GLN A 195 15.16 -7.43 -3.24
N ASN A 196 14.63 -6.47 -4.01
CA ASN A 196 13.19 -6.19 -4.02
C ASN A 196 12.38 -7.40 -4.48
N GLU A 197 12.83 -8.17 -5.47
CA GLU A 197 12.16 -9.41 -5.91
C GLU A 197 11.99 -10.40 -4.77
N LYS A 198 13.01 -10.62 -3.95
CA LYS A 198 12.92 -11.50 -2.76
C LYS A 198 11.92 -10.99 -1.74
N LYS A 199 11.87 -9.68 -1.51
CA LYS A 199 10.90 -9.05 -0.61
C LYS A 199 9.47 -9.19 -1.13
N ILE A 200 9.28 -9.04 -2.45
CA ILE A 200 8.00 -9.18 -3.12
C ILE A 200 7.45 -10.60 -2.99
N GLU A 201 8.30 -11.63 -3.14
CA GLU A 201 7.88 -13.02 -2.91
C GLU A 201 7.32 -13.22 -1.51
N VAL A 202 8.01 -12.71 -0.49
CA VAL A 202 7.54 -12.77 0.91
C VAL A 202 6.23 -12.01 1.10
N LEU A 203 6.10 -10.79 0.55
CA LEU A 203 4.87 -10.02 0.63
C LEU A 203 3.70 -10.74 -0.05
N ARG A 204 3.91 -11.38 -1.21
CA ARG A 204 2.87 -12.16 -1.90
C ARG A 204 2.38 -13.34 -1.05
N GLU A 205 3.29 -14.07 -0.41
CA GLU A 205 2.94 -15.18 0.47
C GLU A 205 2.14 -14.70 1.69
N LEU A 206 2.55 -13.59 2.31
CA LEU A 206 1.84 -12.99 3.45
C LEU A 206 0.45 -12.52 3.05
N CYS A 207 0.33 -11.72 1.98
CA CYS A 207 -0.94 -11.20 1.50
C CYS A 207 -1.91 -12.34 1.15
N LYS A 208 -1.43 -13.39 0.49
CA LYS A 208 -2.23 -14.59 0.20
C LYS A 208 -2.74 -15.27 1.47
N ALA A 209 -1.89 -15.43 2.48
CA ALA A 209 -2.27 -16.07 3.73
C ALA A 209 -3.25 -15.24 4.58
N LEU A 210 -3.15 -13.91 4.49
CA LEU A 210 -4.00 -12.97 5.21
C LEU A 210 -5.26 -12.53 4.42
N SER A 211 -5.48 -13.06 3.21
CA SER A 211 -6.55 -12.63 2.30
C SER A 211 -6.54 -11.13 1.99
N VAL A 212 -5.34 -10.54 1.87
CA VAL A 212 -5.12 -9.13 1.58
C VAL A 212 -4.68 -8.97 0.12
N GLN A 213 -5.17 -7.91 -0.54
CA GLN A 213 -4.86 -7.64 -1.94
C GLN A 213 -3.44 -7.09 -2.11
N ILE A 214 -2.70 -7.62 -3.10
CA ILE A 214 -1.40 -7.07 -3.48
C ILE A 214 -1.51 -6.27 -4.78
N ILE A 215 -0.91 -5.07 -4.79
CA ILE A 215 -0.80 -4.21 -5.96
C ILE A 215 0.64 -4.30 -6.49
N ASP A 216 0.82 -4.87 -7.66
CA ASP A 216 2.15 -5.13 -8.23
C ASP A 216 2.78 -3.90 -8.88
N CYS A 217 3.21 -2.96 -8.05
CA CYS A 217 3.89 -1.76 -8.54
C CYS A 217 5.24 -2.08 -9.20
N TYR A 218 5.90 -3.19 -8.85
CA TYR A 218 7.16 -3.61 -9.44
C TYR A 218 7.04 -3.91 -10.93
N SER A 219 6.04 -4.71 -11.29
CA SER A 219 5.88 -5.18 -12.67
C SER A 219 4.96 -4.30 -13.52
N GLU A 220 4.00 -3.59 -12.91
CA GLU A 220 2.88 -3.00 -13.65
C GLU A 220 2.75 -1.48 -13.52
N SER A 221 3.49 -0.82 -12.62
CA SER A 221 3.47 0.65 -12.53
C SER A 221 4.00 1.35 -13.79
N GLY A 222 4.77 0.63 -14.61
CA GLY A 222 5.46 1.14 -15.78
C GLY A 222 6.69 2.00 -15.46
N ILE A 223 7.17 1.94 -14.22
CA ILE A 223 8.51 2.42 -13.81
C ILE A 223 9.42 1.20 -13.88
N THR A 224 10.35 1.18 -14.81
CA THR A 224 11.21 0.01 -15.06
C THR A 224 12.69 0.41 -15.05
N GLU A 225 13.54 -0.47 -14.54
CA GLU A 225 15.01 -0.30 -14.56
C GLU A 225 15.50 0.13 -15.94
N LYS A 226 15.04 -0.55 -16.99
CA LYS A 226 15.44 -0.27 -18.36
C LYS A 226 15.11 1.16 -18.78
N LEU A 227 13.95 1.69 -18.43
CA LEU A 227 13.59 3.07 -18.74
C LEU A 227 14.45 4.05 -17.95
N GLU A 228 14.69 3.77 -16.68
CA GLU A 228 15.46 4.66 -15.81
C GLU A 228 16.94 4.72 -16.19
N THR A 229 17.51 3.60 -16.63
CA THR A 229 18.91 3.55 -17.11
C THR A 229 19.08 4.12 -18.51
N SER A 230 18.16 3.81 -19.46
CA SER A 230 18.31 4.23 -20.86
C SER A 230 17.93 5.69 -21.11
N SER A 231 17.04 6.27 -20.30
CA SER A 231 16.54 7.64 -20.45
C SER A 231 17.19 8.65 -19.49
N GLY A 232 18.19 8.23 -18.70
CA GLY A 232 18.81 9.09 -17.68
C GLY A 232 17.87 9.44 -16.53
N GLY A 233 16.95 8.54 -16.20
CA GLY A 233 16.00 8.73 -15.09
C GLY A 233 14.74 9.48 -15.52
N ARG A 234 13.87 8.81 -16.27
CA ARG A 234 12.60 9.39 -16.73
C ARG A 234 11.64 9.70 -15.59
N TYR A 235 11.40 8.71 -14.72
CA TYR A 235 10.44 8.80 -13.63
C TYR A 235 11.10 8.89 -12.26
N LEU A 236 12.38 8.52 -12.14
CA LEU A 236 13.12 8.52 -10.89
C LEU A 236 14.16 9.64 -10.84
N ARG A 237 14.34 10.23 -9.69
CA ARG A 237 15.53 11.00 -9.32
C ARG A 237 16.47 10.06 -8.55
N GLU A 238 17.77 10.25 -8.67
CA GLU A 238 18.84 9.41 -8.11
C GLU A 238 18.66 7.90 -8.38
N GLY A 239 17.82 7.54 -9.38
CA GLY A 239 17.50 6.15 -9.71
C GLY A 239 16.63 5.39 -8.71
N LEU A 240 16.08 6.06 -7.70
CA LEU A 240 15.29 5.46 -6.61
C LEU A 240 13.96 6.17 -6.35
N HIS A 241 13.98 7.47 -6.10
CA HIS A 241 12.79 8.21 -5.68
C HIS A 241 12.00 8.70 -6.90
N PRO A 242 10.70 8.39 -7.00
CA PRO A 242 9.87 8.93 -8.08
C PRO A 242 9.83 10.45 -8.08
N LYS A 243 10.04 11.05 -9.26
CA LYS A 243 9.71 12.44 -9.55
C LYS A 243 8.19 12.60 -9.54
N GLU A 244 7.69 13.81 -9.65
CA GLU A 244 6.25 14.10 -9.70
C GLU A 244 5.52 13.24 -10.75
N GLU A 245 6.04 13.15 -11.97
CA GLU A 245 5.45 12.32 -13.04
C GLU A 245 5.45 10.82 -12.69
N GLY A 246 6.49 10.33 -12.02
CA GLY A 246 6.58 8.95 -11.52
C GLY A 246 5.57 8.69 -10.41
N GLN A 247 5.42 9.64 -9.48
CA GLN A 247 4.43 9.59 -8.41
C GLN A 247 3.00 9.57 -8.95
N VAL A 248 2.68 10.46 -9.88
CA VAL A 248 1.35 10.50 -10.54
C VAL A 248 1.09 9.20 -11.31
N ARG A 249 2.09 8.66 -12.00
CA ARG A 249 1.98 7.38 -12.71
C ARG A 249 1.67 6.23 -11.76
N MET A 250 2.40 6.14 -10.65
CA MET A 250 2.18 5.15 -9.59
C MET A 250 0.79 5.30 -8.98
N GLY A 251 0.38 6.53 -8.63
CA GLY A 251 -0.95 6.80 -8.07
C GLY A 251 -2.10 6.43 -9.01
N ARG A 252 -1.96 6.68 -10.31
CA ARG A 252 -2.96 6.25 -11.33
C ARG A 252 -3.10 4.74 -11.39
N TYR A 253 -1.98 4.02 -11.33
CA TYR A 253 -1.99 2.56 -11.33
C TYR A 253 -2.64 2.03 -10.04
N ILE A 254 -2.25 2.52 -8.88
CA ILE A 254 -2.83 2.12 -7.59
C ILE A 254 -4.34 2.42 -7.55
N ALA A 255 -4.77 3.60 -8.00
CA ALA A 255 -6.20 3.95 -8.06
C ALA A 255 -7.01 2.99 -8.96
N LYS A 256 -6.44 2.59 -10.11
CA LYS A 256 -7.04 1.58 -10.98
C LYS A 256 -7.21 0.25 -10.26
N GLU A 257 -6.16 -0.22 -9.56
CA GLU A 257 -6.19 -1.50 -8.87
C GLU A 257 -7.15 -1.50 -7.68
N ILE A 258 -7.21 -0.41 -6.90
CA ILE A 258 -8.21 -0.25 -5.83
C ILE A 258 -9.63 -0.34 -6.42
N ARG A 259 -9.92 0.42 -7.49
CA ARG A 259 -11.25 0.40 -8.13
C ARG A 259 -11.65 -0.98 -8.62
N ASN A 260 -10.71 -1.72 -9.23
CA ASN A 260 -10.97 -3.03 -9.82
C ASN A 260 -11.16 -4.13 -8.79
N ASN A 261 -10.58 -3.98 -7.61
CA ASN A 261 -10.53 -5.02 -6.57
C ASN A 261 -11.37 -4.67 -5.32
N TYR A 262 -12.05 -3.52 -5.30
CA TYR A 262 -12.98 -3.18 -4.24
C TYR A 262 -14.31 -3.92 -4.45
N TYR A 263 -14.74 -4.72 -3.48
CA TYR A 263 -15.96 -5.53 -3.51
C TYR A 263 -16.81 -5.36 -2.25
#